data_bb7b303f8cdf14667a3d73eb54f00cf4
#
_entry.id   bb7b303f8cdf14667a3d73eb54f00cf4
#
_cell.length_a   1.000
_cell.length_b   1.000
_cell.length_c   1.000
_cell.angle_alpha   90.00
_cell.angle_beta   90.00
_cell.angle_gamma   90.00
#
_symmetry.space_group_name_H-M   'P 1'
#
loop_
_entity.id
_entity.type
_entity.pdbx_description
1 polymer ?
#
loop_
_entity_poly.entity_id
_entity_poly.type
_entity_poly.pdbx_seq_one_letter_code
_entity_poly.pdbx_strand_id
1 'polypeptide(L)'
;YIVDSIFRSASGKKILTKVQSHMIHYGYIVDKDENIIDEVMTSVMKAPKSYTMEDTVEINCHGGVLVMQKVLETVLQAGARLAEPGEFTKRAFLNGRIDLSRAEAVIDVIHSQNEYALSSSVSQLKGRLSDKIRSLREDILYQIAFIESALDDPEHISLEGYPEQLAEKVTGFEKEIQKLLATADNGRLMKEGISTVIVGKPNAGKSSLLNMLLGEDRAIVTEIAGTTRDALHETINLHGISLNMIDTAGIHETQDVVEKIGVERAKKYAVEADMILYVVDASGELDEDDRNIISLLEGKKAIILLNKSDLENKITEDYLREGLEKVLKNTEGIRILRTSTIDPSSENSGMEELEETIRNMFFEGELKHNNE
;
A
#
# COMPACT_ATOMS: atom_id res chain seq x y z
N TYR A 1 -31.06 -1.31 -22.44
CA TYR A 1 -32.41 -0.73 -22.58
C TYR A 1 -32.43 0.73 -22.07
N ILE A 2 -31.98 1.02 -20.84
CA ILE A 2 -32.02 2.37 -20.25
C ILE A 2 -31.38 3.41 -21.18
N VAL A 3 -30.10 3.20 -21.57
CA VAL A 3 -29.39 4.14 -22.43
C VAL A 3 -29.98 4.22 -23.83
N ASP A 4 -30.58 3.11 -24.34
CA ASP A 4 -31.22 3.08 -25.65
C ASP A 4 -32.45 4.02 -25.72
N SER A 5 -33.14 4.23 -24.59
CA SER A 5 -34.30 5.15 -24.53
C SER A 5 -33.92 6.63 -24.62
N ILE A 6 -32.72 7.02 -24.20
CA ILE A 6 -32.23 8.40 -24.15
C ILE A 6 -31.14 8.71 -25.20
N PHE A 7 -30.66 7.71 -25.94
CA PHE A 7 -29.65 7.89 -26.97
C PHE A 7 -30.28 8.04 -28.36
N ARG A 8 -29.81 9.01 -29.12
CA ARG A 8 -30.18 9.23 -30.53
C ARG A 8 -28.93 9.16 -31.38
N SER A 9 -28.83 8.14 -32.24
CA SER A 9 -27.72 8.01 -33.18
C SER A 9 -27.71 9.16 -34.18
N ALA A 10 -26.54 9.71 -34.48
CA ALA A 10 -26.40 10.76 -35.51
C ALA A 10 -26.91 10.33 -36.90
N SER A 11 -26.92 9.03 -37.21
CA SER A 11 -27.50 8.49 -38.45
C SER A 11 -29.00 8.22 -38.35
N GLY A 12 -29.64 8.38 -37.20
CA GLY A 12 -31.07 8.15 -36.96
C GLY A 12 -31.51 6.66 -37.04
N LYS A 13 -30.58 5.70 -37.26
CA LYS A 13 -30.93 4.32 -37.59
C LYS A 13 -30.41 3.27 -36.60
N LYS A 14 -29.61 3.63 -35.60
CA LYS A 14 -28.98 2.65 -34.70
C LYS A 14 -29.73 2.54 -33.38
N ILE A 15 -29.99 1.31 -32.97
CA ILE A 15 -30.57 0.94 -31.68
C ILE A 15 -29.46 0.21 -30.89
N LEU A 16 -29.06 0.72 -29.74
CA LEU A 16 -27.92 0.19 -28.97
C LEU A 16 -28.10 -1.24 -28.52
N THR A 17 -29.32 -1.68 -28.25
CA THR A 17 -29.62 -3.08 -27.90
C THR A 17 -29.34 -4.05 -29.04
N LYS A 18 -29.32 -3.61 -30.29
CA LYS A 18 -29.12 -4.43 -31.49
C LYS A 18 -27.70 -4.35 -32.08
N VAL A 19 -26.83 -3.46 -31.57
CA VAL A 19 -25.48 -3.31 -32.09
C VAL A 19 -24.55 -4.42 -31.62
N GLN A 20 -23.41 -4.57 -32.28
CA GLN A 20 -22.34 -5.49 -31.85
C GLN A 20 -21.69 -4.99 -30.56
N SER A 21 -21.22 -5.94 -29.76
CA SER A 21 -20.44 -5.65 -28.56
C SER A 21 -19.09 -5.04 -28.91
N HIS A 22 -18.54 -4.21 -28.01
CA HIS A 22 -17.24 -3.55 -28.14
C HIS A 22 -17.15 -2.57 -29.32
N MET A 23 -18.24 -1.86 -29.57
CA MET A 23 -18.31 -0.81 -30.58
C MET A 23 -18.67 0.52 -29.95
N ILE A 24 -18.07 1.58 -30.48
CA ILE A 24 -18.37 2.97 -30.09
C ILE A 24 -19.37 3.54 -31.08
N HIS A 25 -20.38 4.19 -30.57
CA HIS A 25 -21.45 4.81 -31.36
C HIS A 25 -21.51 6.29 -31.05
N TYR A 26 -21.48 7.10 -32.10
CA TYR A 26 -21.65 8.53 -32.03
C TYR A 26 -23.10 8.94 -32.11
N GLY A 27 -23.52 9.91 -31.28
CA GLY A 27 -24.88 10.39 -31.23
C GLY A 27 -25.09 11.42 -30.13
N TYR A 28 -26.32 11.52 -29.66
CA TYR A 28 -26.79 12.54 -28.73
C TYR A 28 -27.50 11.88 -27.55
N ILE A 29 -27.35 12.44 -26.36
CA ILE A 29 -28.23 12.18 -25.22
C ILE A 29 -29.34 13.22 -25.25
N VAL A 30 -30.58 12.73 -25.16
CA VAL A 30 -31.77 13.59 -25.12
C VAL A 30 -32.53 13.42 -23.82
N ASP A 31 -33.20 14.47 -23.38
CA ASP A 31 -34.12 14.44 -22.25
C ASP A 31 -35.48 13.84 -22.63
N LYS A 32 -36.43 13.81 -21.67
CA LYS A 32 -37.80 13.32 -21.86
C LYS A 32 -38.61 14.12 -22.91
N ASP A 33 -38.23 15.38 -23.16
CA ASP A 33 -38.85 16.30 -24.09
C ASP A 33 -38.12 16.32 -25.45
N GLU A 34 -37.22 15.33 -25.70
CA GLU A 34 -36.37 15.18 -26.89
C GLU A 34 -35.37 16.35 -27.12
N ASN A 35 -35.10 17.18 -26.11
CA ASN A 35 -34.07 18.19 -26.22
C ASN A 35 -32.69 17.55 -26.11
N ILE A 36 -31.76 17.94 -26.96
CA ILE A 36 -30.37 17.48 -26.94
C ILE A 36 -29.67 18.06 -25.72
N ILE A 37 -29.15 17.20 -24.86
CA ILE A 37 -28.35 17.58 -23.71
C ILE A 37 -26.88 17.67 -24.09
N ASP A 38 -26.36 16.65 -24.80
CA ASP A 38 -24.98 16.63 -25.21
C ASP A 38 -24.78 15.69 -26.42
N GLU A 39 -23.69 15.93 -27.13
CA GLU A 39 -23.13 15.08 -28.16
C GLU A 39 -22.13 14.11 -27.56
N VAL A 40 -22.36 12.84 -27.73
CA VAL A 40 -21.64 11.81 -26.97
C VAL A 40 -21.10 10.67 -27.84
N MET A 41 -20.09 9.98 -27.32
CA MET A 41 -19.66 8.67 -27.77
C MET A 41 -20.12 7.62 -26.78
N THR A 42 -20.86 6.61 -27.23
CA THR A 42 -21.41 5.56 -26.38
C THR A 42 -20.78 4.21 -26.72
N SER A 43 -20.10 3.61 -25.76
CA SER A 43 -19.50 2.27 -25.86
C SER A 43 -20.49 1.22 -25.35
N VAL A 44 -20.70 0.13 -26.10
CA VAL A 44 -21.60 -0.95 -25.70
C VAL A 44 -20.80 -2.24 -25.51
N MET A 45 -20.86 -2.82 -24.31
CA MET A 45 -20.24 -4.07 -23.96
C MET A 45 -21.32 -5.06 -23.49
N LYS A 46 -21.50 -6.16 -24.24
CA LYS A 46 -22.51 -7.17 -23.93
C LYS A 46 -21.91 -8.30 -23.09
N ALA A 47 -22.73 -8.83 -22.20
CA ALA A 47 -22.41 -10.02 -21.41
C ALA A 47 -21.94 -11.18 -22.30
N PRO A 48 -21.00 -12.02 -21.84
CA PRO A 48 -20.24 -11.90 -20.59
C PRO A 48 -18.96 -11.03 -20.72
N LYS A 49 -18.71 -10.41 -21.87
CA LYS A 49 -17.48 -9.67 -22.18
C LYS A 49 -17.57 -8.21 -21.74
N SER A 50 -17.67 -7.95 -20.44
CA SER A 50 -17.67 -6.62 -19.82
C SER A 50 -16.95 -6.68 -18.47
N TYR A 51 -16.79 -5.54 -17.81
CA TYR A 51 -16.16 -5.50 -16.47
C TYR A 51 -16.96 -6.31 -15.44
N THR A 52 -18.28 -6.20 -15.44
CA THR A 52 -19.16 -6.90 -14.50
C THR A 52 -19.70 -8.24 -15.01
N MET A 53 -19.32 -8.67 -16.23
CA MET A 53 -19.94 -9.77 -16.98
C MET A 53 -21.44 -9.58 -17.28
N GLU A 54 -21.95 -8.35 -17.14
CA GLU A 54 -23.30 -7.96 -17.49
C GLU A 54 -23.28 -6.98 -18.66
N ASP A 55 -24.44 -6.72 -19.27
CA ASP A 55 -24.53 -5.69 -20.32
C ASP A 55 -24.15 -4.31 -19.72
N THR A 56 -23.12 -3.70 -20.27
CA THR A 56 -22.57 -2.42 -19.82
C THR A 56 -22.57 -1.43 -20.95
N VAL A 57 -22.94 -0.18 -20.64
CA VAL A 57 -22.87 0.95 -21.57
C VAL A 57 -22.11 2.09 -20.90
N GLU A 58 -21.12 2.62 -21.61
CA GLU A 58 -20.37 3.81 -21.18
C GLU A 58 -20.77 4.98 -22.05
N ILE A 59 -21.04 6.11 -21.43
CA ILE A 59 -21.39 7.37 -22.09
C ILE A 59 -20.24 8.35 -21.88
N ASN A 60 -19.54 8.69 -22.95
CA ASN A 60 -18.46 9.68 -22.92
C ASN A 60 -19.05 11.02 -23.40
N CYS A 61 -19.29 11.92 -22.45
CA CYS A 61 -19.83 13.26 -22.66
C CYS A 61 -18.74 14.33 -22.54
N HIS A 62 -19.06 15.59 -22.87
CA HIS A 62 -18.13 16.69 -22.65
C HIS A 62 -17.83 16.91 -21.16
N GLY A 63 -16.60 17.34 -20.84
CA GLY A 63 -16.05 17.37 -19.49
C GLY A 63 -16.54 18.54 -18.59
N GLY A 64 -17.67 19.20 -18.92
CA GLY A 64 -18.24 20.23 -18.08
C GLY A 64 -19.06 19.64 -16.92
N VAL A 65 -18.89 20.15 -15.70
CA VAL A 65 -19.63 19.68 -14.50
C VAL A 65 -21.15 19.67 -14.73
N LEU A 66 -21.68 20.72 -15.31
CA LEU A 66 -23.12 20.83 -15.60
C LEU A 66 -23.59 19.80 -16.61
N VAL A 67 -22.79 19.52 -17.65
CA VAL A 67 -23.14 18.54 -18.69
C VAL A 67 -23.14 17.13 -18.10
N MET A 68 -22.08 16.75 -17.35
CA MET A 68 -22.01 15.46 -16.67
C MET A 68 -23.20 15.25 -15.73
N GLN A 69 -23.57 16.30 -14.96
CA GLN A 69 -24.70 16.28 -14.05
C GLN A 69 -26.01 16.05 -14.78
N LYS A 70 -26.24 16.78 -15.90
CA LYS A 70 -27.44 16.63 -16.74
C LYS A 70 -27.54 15.25 -17.39
N VAL A 71 -26.44 14.71 -17.92
CA VAL A 71 -26.41 13.34 -18.48
C VAL A 71 -26.74 12.32 -17.40
N LEU A 72 -26.15 12.45 -16.20
CA LEU A 72 -26.44 11.57 -15.07
C LEU A 72 -27.91 11.64 -14.64
N GLU A 73 -28.46 12.84 -14.46
CA GLU A 73 -29.88 13.03 -14.13
C GLU A 73 -30.80 12.35 -15.16
N THR A 74 -30.48 12.47 -16.46
CA THR A 74 -31.25 11.85 -17.54
C THR A 74 -31.21 10.34 -17.47
N VAL A 75 -30.04 9.75 -17.20
CA VAL A 75 -29.88 8.30 -17.02
C VAL A 75 -30.69 7.79 -15.82
N LEU A 76 -30.68 8.55 -14.70
CA LEU A 76 -31.46 8.21 -13.50
C LEU A 76 -32.98 8.31 -13.78
N GLN A 77 -33.43 9.33 -14.48
CA GLN A 77 -34.84 9.51 -14.89
C GLN A 77 -35.29 8.39 -15.83
N ALA A 78 -34.38 7.84 -16.64
CA ALA A 78 -34.65 6.72 -17.53
C ALA A 78 -34.72 5.35 -16.80
N GLY A 79 -34.55 5.32 -15.47
CA GLY A 79 -34.75 4.15 -14.63
C GLY A 79 -33.47 3.50 -14.08
N ALA A 80 -32.31 4.15 -14.22
CA ALA A 80 -31.11 3.73 -13.51
C ALA A 80 -31.16 4.18 -12.03
N ARG A 81 -30.29 3.64 -11.20
CA ARG A 81 -29.98 4.13 -9.85
C ARG A 81 -28.48 4.41 -9.72
N LEU A 82 -28.10 5.17 -8.76
CA LEU A 82 -26.70 5.35 -8.40
C LEU A 82 -26.13 4.01 -7.91
N ALA A 83 -24.92 3.71 -8.34
CA ALA A 83 -24.17 2.56 -7.79
C ALA A 83 -23.61 2.90 -6.41
N GLU A 84 -23.54 1.89 -5.55
CA GLU A 84 -22.84 1.98 -4.27
C GLU A 84 -21.31 1.99 -4.50
N PRO A 85 -20.51 2.54 -3.58
CA PRO A 85 -19.06 2.42 -3.65
C PRO A 85 -18.62 0.94 -3.80
N GLY A 86 -17.77 0.66 -4.79
CA GLY A 86 -17.28 -0.69 -5.07
C GLY A 86 -18.28 -1.65 -5.74
N GLU A 87 -19.50 -1.20 -6.08
CA GLU A 87 -20.56 -2.07 -6.65
C GLU A 87 -20.13 -2.77 -7.95
N PHE A 88 -19.42 -2.10 -8.84
CA PHE A 88 -18.93 -2.70 -10.08
C PHE A 88 -17.98 -3.88 -9.82
N THR A 89 -17.03 -3.70 -8.89
CA THR A 89 -16.09 -4.76 -8.50
C THR A 89 -16.80 -5.91 -7.78
N LYS A 90 -17.77 -5.59 -6.89
CA LYS A 90 -18.61 -6.59 -6.23
C LYS A 90 -19.39 -7.44 -7.24
N ARG A 91 -19.97 -6.83 -8.28
CA ARG A 91 -20.67 -7.55 -9.35
C ARG A 91 -19.72 -8.43 -10.17
N ALA A 92 -18.52 -7.91 -10.51
CA ALA A 92 -17.50 -8.69 -11.20
C ALA A 92 -17.09 -9.94 -10.38
N PHE A 93 -16.98 -9.83 -9.06
CA PHE A 93 -16.72 -10.96 -8.16
C PHE A 93 -17.91 -11.94 -8.12
N LEU A 94 -19.13 -11.46 -7.89
CA LEU A 94 -20.33 -12.31 -7.81
C LEU A 94 -20.59 -13.07 -9.12
N ASN A 95 -20.27 -12.47 -10.25
CA ASN A 95 -20.43 -13.09 -11.58
C ASN A 95 -19.21 -13.95 -11.98
N GLY A 96 -18.22 -14.13 -11.08
CA GLY A 96 -17.10 -15.05 -11.28
C GLY A 96 -16.00 -14.56 -12.22
N ARG A 97 -15.98 -13.25 -12.58
CA ARG A 97 -14.90 -12.68 -13.41
C ARG A 97 -13.58 -12.57 -12.66
N ILE A 98 -13.66 -12.15 -11.43
CA ILE A 98 -12.50 -11.98 -10.53
C ILE A 98 -12.76 -12.71 -9.22
N ASP A 99 -11.71 -13.16 -8.56
CA ASP A 99 -11.74 -13.67 -7.19
C ASP A 99 -11.62 -12.54 -6.17
N LEU A 100 -11.73 -12.88 -4.88
CA LEU A 100 -11.69 -11.91 -3.81
C LEU A 100 -10.35 -11.16 -3.74
N SER A 101 -9.23 -11.85 -3.97
CA SER A 101 -7.91 -11.22 -3.91
C SER A 101 -7.70 -10.20 -5.03
N ARG A 102 -8.24 -10.46 -6.22
CA ARG A 102 -8.27 -9.50 -7.33
C ARG A 102 -9.22 -8.35 -7.07
N ALA A 103 -10.36 -8.59 -6.42
CA ALA A 103 -11.30 -7.55 -6.05
C ALA A 103 -10.67 -6.57 -5.03
N GLU A 104 -9.91 -7.09 -4.07
CA GLU A 104 -9.13 -6.29 -3.13
C GLU A 104 -8.01 -5.52 -3.84
N ALA A 105 -7.30 -6.16 -4.77
CA ALA A 105 -6.25 -5.51 -5.56
C ALA A 105 -6.75 -4.31 -6.38
N VAL A 106 -8.02 -4.23 -6.76
CA VAL A 106 -8.59 -3.05 -7.45
C VAL A 106 -8.51 -1.81 -6.56
N ILE A 107 -8.91 -1.92 -5.28
CA ILE A 107 -8.85 -0.78 -4.36
C ILE A 107 -7.40 -0.42 -4.03
N ASP A 108 -6.52 -1.43 -3.96
CA ASP A 108 -5.10 -1.23 -3.70
C ASP A 108 -4.40 -0.45 -4.82
N VAL A 109 -4.74 -0.73 -6.08
CA VAL A 109 -4.25 0.05 -7.24
C VAL A 109 -4.71 1.51 -7.14
N ILE A 110 -5.97 1.75 -6.73
CA ILE A 110 -6.52 3.10 -6.60
C ILE A 110 -5.83 3.88 -5.48
N HIS A 111 -5.49 3.23 -4.37
CA HIS A 111 -4.87 3.85 -3.20
C HIS A 111 -3.34 3.74 -3.16
N SER A 112 -2.72 3.20 -4.20
CA SER A 112 -1.25 3.09 -4.26
C SER A 112 -0.59 4.46 -4.18
N GLN A 113 0.29 4.65 -3.21
CA GLN A 113 1.00 5.91 -2.95
C GLN A 113 2.43 5.91 -3.51
N ASN A 114 2.93 4.76 -3.95
CA ASN A 114 4.27 4.62 -4.51
C ASN A 114 4.30 3.55 -5.63
N GLU A 115 5.37 3.56 -6.43
CA GLU A 115 5.51 2.65 -7.57
C GLU A 115 5.55 1.17 -7.18
N TYR A 116 6.12 0.84 -6.01
CA TYR A 116 6.19 -0.53 -5.52
C TYR A 116 4.81 -1.05 -5.13
N ALA A 117 4.02 -0.24 -4.40
CA ALA A 117 2.64 -0.57 -4.06
C ALA A 117 1.80 -0.76 -5.31
N LEU A 118 1.93 0.14 -6.29
CA LEU A 118 1.24 0.03 -7.59
C LEU A 118 1.64 -1.25 -8.33
N SER A 119 2.94 -1.53 -8.46
CA SER A 119 3.43 -2.72 -9.16
C SER A 119 2.95 -4.02 -8.48
N SER A 120 3.02 -4.08 -7.16
CA SER A 120 2.52 -5.21 -6.36
C SER A 120 1.02 -5.41 -6.56
N SER A 121 0.22 -4.35 -6.44
CA SER A 121 -1.24 -4.39 -6.62
C SER A 121 -1.64 -4.80 -8.04
N VAL A 122 -0.93 -4.30 -9.06
CA VAL A 122 -1.13 -4.72 -10.46
C VAL A 122 -0.79 -6.20 -10.64
N SER A 123 0.28 -6.70 -10.00
CA SER A 123 0.65 -8.12 -10.03
C SER A 123 -0.42 -9.00 -9.39
N GLN A 124 -0.99 -8.56 -8.26
CA GLN A 124 -2.10 -9.24 -7.58
C GLN A 124 -3.38 -9.19 -8.44
N LEU A 125 -3.67 -8.05 -9.08
CA LEU A 125 -4.79 -7.90 -10.02
C LEU A 125 -4.69 -8.86 -11.21
N LYS A 126 -3.47 -9.16 -11.69
CA LYS A 126 -3.20 -10.19 -12.71
C LYS A 126 -3.43 -11.61 -12.21
N GLY A 127 -3.56 -11.83 -10.90
CA GLY A 127 -3.93 -13.10 -10.28
C GLY A 127 -2.77 -14.01 -9.91
N ARG A 128 -1.53 -13.50 -9.78
CA ARG A 128 -0.37 -14.34 -9.43
C ARG A 128 -0.58 -15.18 -8.17
N LEU A 129 -1.16 -14.58 -7.12
CA LEU A 129 -1.45 -15.30 -5.88
C LEU A 129 -2.51 -16.38 -6.10
N SER A 130 -3.62 -16.04 -6.75
CA SER A 130 -4.71 -16.97 -7.05
C SER A 130 -4.25 -18.15 -7.91
N ASP A 131 -3.41 -17.89 -8.91
CA ASP A 131 -2.86 -18.93 -9.79
C ASP A 131 -1.93 -19.86 -9.00
N LYS A 132 -1.11 -19.32 -8.09
CA LYS A 132 -0.25 -20.13 -7.22
C LYS A 132 -1.05 -21.01 -6.26
N ILE A 133 -2.07 -20.46 -5.62
CA ILE A 133 -2.97 -21.23 -4.73
C ILE A 133 -3.72 -22.30 -5.53
N ARG A 134 -4.16 -21.98 -6.74
CA ARG A 134 -4.84 -22.95 -7.62
C ARG A 134 -3.91 -24.12 -7.99
N SER A 135 -2.68 -23.83 -8.38
CA SER A 135 -1.68 -24.86 -8.70
C SER A 135 -1.44 -25.78 -7.49
N LEU A 136 -1.19 -25.22 -6.29
CA LEU A 136 -1.03 -26.02 -5.07
C LEU A 136 -2.27 -26.89 -4.79
N ARG A 137 -3.47 -26.33 -4.94
CA ARG A 137 -4.72 -27.07 -4.75
C ARG A 137 -4.87 -28.22 -5.75
N GLU A 138 -4.56 -27.98 -7.03
CA GLU A 138 -4.64 -29.00 -8.08
C GLU A 138 -3.64 -30.14 -7.80
N ASP A 139 -2.42 -29.81 -7.38
CA ASP A 139 -1.42 -30.81 -6.99
C ASP A 139 -1.89 -31.66 -5.81
N ILE A 140 -2.47 -31.04 -4.77
CA ILE A 140 -3.03 -31.77 -3.61
C ILE A 140 -4.19 -32.66 -4.03
N LEU A 141 -5.12 -32.15 -4.84
CA LEU A 141 -6.26 -32.94 -5.35
C LEU A 141 -5.80 -34.14 -6.18
N TYR A 142 -4.73 -33.96 -6.97
CA TYR A 142 -4.14 -35.07 -7.72
C TYR A 142 -3.62 -36.18 -6.78
N GLN A 143 -2.94 -35.82 -5.68
CA GLN A 143 -2.47 -36.82 -4.71
C GLN A 143 -3.66 -37.54 -4.04
N ILE A 144 -4.73 -36.82 -3.69
CA ILE A 144 -5.94 -37.44 -3.11
C ILE A 144 -6.57 -38.41 -4.10
N ALA A 145 -6.78 -37.97 -5.35
CA ALA A 145 -7.36 -38.82 -6.38
C ALA A 145 -6.53 -40.08 -6.67
N PHE A 146 -5.21 -39.96 -6.64
CA PHE A 146 -4.30 -41.11 -6.78
C PHE A 146 -4.47 -42.11 -5.64
N ILE A 147 -4.56 -41.65 -4.39
CA ILE A 147 -4.77 -42.50 -3.20
C ILE A 147 -6.15 -43.20 -3.32
N GLU A 148 -7.20 -42.44 -3.64
CA GLU A 148 -8.56 -42.99 -3.82
C GLU A 148 -8.58 -44.06 -4.91
N SER A 149 -7.94 -43.82 -6.07
CA SER A 149 -7.85 -44.80 -7.15
C SER A 149 -7.08 -46.04 -6.74
N ALA A 150 -6.03 -45.94 -5.96
CA ALA A 150 -5.24 -47.08 -5.46
C ALA A 150 -6.01 -47.90 -4.41
N LEU A 151 -6.89 -47.26 -3.63
CA LEU A 151 -7.77 -47.95 -2.68
C LEU A 151 -8.90 -48.69 -3.39
N ASP A 152 -9.41 -48.14 -4.50
CA ASP A 152 -10.49 -48.75 -5.31
C ASP A 152 -9.99 -49.91 -6.18
N ASP A 153 -8.74 -49.83 -6.67
CA ASP A 153 -8.15 -50.85 -7.55
C ASP A 153 -6.73 -51.24 -7.10
N PRO A 154 -6.59 -51.91 -5.95
CA PRO A 154 -5.28 -52.24 -5.36
C PRO A 154 -4.51 -53.30 -6.14
N GLU A 155 -5.17 -54.03 -7.06
CA GLU A 155 -4.52 -55.04 -7.90
C GLU A 155 -3.71 -54.42 -9.04
N HIS A 156 -4.08 -53.24 -9.50
CA HIS A 156 -3.44 -52.55 -10.63
C HIS A 156 -2.65 -51.29 -10.22
N ILE A 157 -2.96 -50.67 -9.06
CA ILE A 157 -2.30 -49.46 -8.59
C ILE A 157 -1.61 -49.72 -7.24
N SER A 158 -0.29 -49.76 -7.25
CA SER A 158 0.52 -49.96 -6.03
C SER A 158 0.80 -48.66 -5.32
N LEU A 159 0.67 -48.67 -3.99
CA LEU A 159 1.12 -47.61 -3.07
C LEU A 159 2.50 -47.85 -2.50
N GLU A 160 3.26 -48.84 -2.99
CA GLU A 160 4.62 -49.14 -2.50
C GLU A 160 5.55 -47.94 -2.79
N GLY A 161 6.22 -47.40 -1.74
CA GLY A 161 7.09 -46.24 -1.80
C GLY A 161 6.37 -44.92 -1.99
N TYR A 162 5.03 -44.94 -2.09
CA TYR A 162 4.23 -43.67 -2.25
C TYR A 162 4.19 -42.81 -0.98
N PRO A 163 4.15 -43.35 0.26
CA PRO A 163 4.18 -42.53 1.47
C PRO A 163 5.40 -41.58 1.54
N GLU A 164 6.59 -42.09 1.14
CA GLU A 164 7.81 -41.29 1.13
C GLU A 164 7.76 -40.19 0.07
N GLN A 165 7.27 -40.54 -1.12
CA GLN A 165 7.07 -39.53 -2.21
C GLN A 165 6.04 -38.47 -1.81
N LEU A 166 4.94 -38.86 -1.15
CA LEU A 166 3.92 -37.94 -0.68
C LEU A 166 4.49 -37.02 0.40
N ALA A 167 5.28 -37.54 1.35
CA ALA A 167 5.93 -36.75 2.39
C ALA A 167 6.87 -35.67 1.80
N GLU A 168 7.64 -36.02 0.76
CA GLU A 168 8.49 -35.08 0.05
C GLU A 168 7.68 -33.97 -0.63
N LYS A 169 6.57 -34.33 -1.33
CA LYS A 169 5.68 -33.36 -1.97
C LYS A 169 5.01 -32.43 -0.96
N VAL A 170 4.51 -32.96 0.17
CA VAL A 170 3.90 -32.16 1.24
C VAL A 170 4.91 -31.18 1.84
N THR A 171 6.15 -31.63 2.05
CA THR A 171 7.24 -30.73 2.49
C THR A 171 7.52 -29.63 1.46
N GLY A 172 7.41 -29.95 0.16
CA GLY A 172 7.50 -28.97 -0.92
C GLY A 172 6.39 -27.91 -0.85
N PHE A 173 5.14 -28.35 -0.68
CA PHE A 173 3.98 -27.45 -0.53
C PHE A 173 4.10 -26.55 0.71
N GLU A 174 4.55 -27.12 1.84
CA GLU A 174 4.79 -26.36 3.07
C GLU A 174 5.82 -25.26 2.86
N LYS A 175 6.95 -25.56 2.21
CA LYS A 175 7.98 -24.55 1.89
C LYS A 175 7.47 -23.44 0.98
N GLU A 176 6.63 -23.76 0.01
CA GLU A 176 6.03 -22.74 -0.87
C GLU A 176 5.06 -21.83 -0.11
N ILE A 177 4.22 -22.40 0.76
CA ILE A 177 3.31 -21.63 1.61
C ILE A 177 4.09 -20.74 2.58
N GLN A 178 5.16 -21.28 3.20
CA GLN A 178 6.02 -20.51 4.10
C GLN A 178 6.68 -19.32 3.40
N LYS A 179 7.11 -19.48 2.14
CA LYS A 179 7.62 -18.34 1.34
C LYS A 179 6.56 -17.26 1.12
N LEU A 180 5.33 -17.65 0.81
CA LEU A 180 4.23 -16.68 0.63
C LEU A 180 3.93 -15.94 1.94
N LEU A 181 3.94 -16.64 3.07
CA LEU A 181 3.73 -16.03 4.39
C LEU A 181 4.88 -15.08 4.78
N ALA A 182 6.12 -15.46 4.51
CA ALA A 182 7.28 -14.64 4.85
C ALA A 182 7.30 -13.28 4.10
N THR A 183 6.70 -13.24 2.91
CA THR A 183 6.61 -11.99 2.12
C THR A 183 5.36 -11.14 2.45
N ALA A 184 4.41 -11.67 3.23
CA ALA A 184 3.14 -10.99 3.50
C ALA A 184 3.33 -9.70 4.33
N ASP A 185 4.17 -9.74 5.38
CA ASP A 185 4.43 -8.58 6.24
C ASP A 185 5.17 -7.47 5.49
N ASN A 186 6.14 -7.82 4.65
CA ASN A 186 6.84 -6.86 3.80
C ASN A 186 5.89 -6.22 2.78
N GLY A 187 5.00 -7.01 2.17
CA GLY A 187 3.97 -6.52 1.26
C GLY A 187 3.02 -5.52 1.93
N ARG A 188 2.66 -5.74 3.20
CA ARG A 188 1.87 -4.79 3.99
C ARG A 188 2.59 -3.46 4.17
N LEU A 189 3.85 -3.49 4.57
CA LEU A 189 4.66 -2.27 4.77
C LEU A 189 4.90 -1.51 3.45
N MET A 190 5.08 -2.21 2.35
CA MET A 190 5.19 -1.59 1.02
C MET A 190 3.89 -0.90 0.60
N LYS A 191 2.73 -1.48 0.92
CA LYS A 191 1.42 -0.98 0.55
C LYS A 191 0.95 0.15 1.46
N GLU A 192 1.00 -0.07 2.76
CA GLU A 192 0.48 0.84 3.78
C GLU A 192 1.49 1.92 4.18
N GLY A 193 2.78 1.70 3.89
CA GLY A 193 3.88 2.51 4.38
C GLY A 193 4.35 2.08 5.77
N ILE A 194 5.49 2.63 6.19
CA ILE A 194 6.13 2.35 7.47
C ILE A 194 5.64 3.38 8.48
N SER A 195 4.87 2.97 9.48
CA SER A 195 4.45 3.83 10.59
C SER A 195 5.66 4.24 11.39
N THR A 196 6.02 5.52 11.35
CA THR A 196 7.30 6.04 11.86
C THR A 196 7.05 7.12 12.90
N VAL A 197 7.74 7.03 14.03
CA VAL A 197 7.75 8.07 15.06
C VAL A 197 9.14 8.66 15.21
N ILE A 198 9.23 10.00 15.32
CA ILE A 198 10.48 10.71 15.64
C ILE A 198 10.49 11.02 17.13
N VAL A 199 11.50 10.51 17.84
CA VAL A 199 11.71 10.75 19.27
C VAL A 199 13.06 11.40 19.52
N GLY A 200 13.22 12.05 20.63
CA GLY A 200 14.48 12.72 21.03
C GLY A 200 14.21 13.89 21.96
N LYS A 201 15.25 14.35 22.64
CA LYS A 201 15.18 15.50 23.55
C LYS A 201 14.77 16.81 22.84
N PRO A 202 14.30 17.82 23.59
CA PRO A 202 14.13 19.16 23.06
C PRO A 202 15.43 19.65 22.39
N ASN A 203 15.31 20.36 21.28
CA ASN A 203 16.45 20.92 20.52
C ASN A 203 17.45 19.89 19.93
N ALA A 204 17.17 18.59 19.96
CA ALA A 204 17.99 17.58 19.28
C ALA A 204 17.96 17.68 17.75
N GLY A 205 16.99 18.41 17.19
CA GLY A 205 16.86 18.61 15.74
C GLY A 205 15.70 17.83 15.08
N LYS A 206 14.72 17.38 15.87
CA LYS A 206 13.55 16.63 15.35
C LYS A 206 12.76 17.39 14.27
N SER A 207 12.42 18.67 14.53
CA SER A 207 11.69 19.52 13.58
C SER A 207 12.54 19.81 12.34
N SER A 208 13.86 19.97 12.49
CA SER A 208 14.77 20.16 11.35
C SER A 208 14.84 18.90 10.49
N LEU A 209 14.89 17.72 11.11
CA LEU A 209 14.84 16.43 10.40
C LEU A 209 13.51 16.28 9.65
N LEU A 210 12.38 16.53 10.31
CA LEU A 210 11.06 16.44 9.67
C LEU A 210 10.96 17.41 8.48
N ASN A 211 11.38 18.66 8.65
CA ASN A 211 11.38 19.65 7.57
C ASN A 211 12.31 19.25 6.41
N MET A 212 13.42 18.61 6.70
CA MET A 212 14.33 18.09 5.68
C MET A 212 13.67 16.93 4.91
N LEU A 213 13.03 16.01 5.60
CA LEU A 213 12.28 14.90 4.99
C LEU A 213 11.10 15.40 4.15
N LEU A 214 10.44 16.50 4.56
CA LEU A 214 9.33 17.12 3.82
C LEU A 214 9.82 18.05 2.68
N GLY A 215 11.00 18.64 2.81
CA GLY A 215 11.53 19.67 1.89
C GLY A 215 12.26 19.13 0.67
N GLU A 216 12.53 17.85 0.58
CA GLU A 216 13.01 17.27 -0.67
C GLU A 216 11.89 17.33 -1.72
N ASP A 217 12.20 17.77 -2.94
CA ASP A 217 11.29 17.93 -4.10
C ASP A 217 10.49 16.65 -4.48
N ARG A 218 10.52 15.65 -3.64
CA ARG A 218 10.00 14.29 -3.82
C ARG A 218 8.90 13.89 -2.83
N ALA A 219 8.59 14.74 -1.86
CA ALA A 219 7.51 14.46 -0.91
C ALA A 219 6.16 14.87 -1.51
N ILE A 220 5.42 13.90 -2.01
CA ILE A 220 4.01 14.10 -2.40
C ILE A 220 3.19 13.99 -1.11
N VAL A 221 2.85 15.13 -0.52
CA VAL A 221 1.86 15.18 0.57
C VAL A 221 0.48 14.95 -0.05
N THR A 222 -0.09 13.78 0.15
CA THR A 222 -1.46 13.50 -0.27
C THR A 222 -2.40 13.72 0.91
N GLU A 223 -3.17 14.81 0.86
CA GLU A 223 -4.37 14.94 1.70
C GLU A 223 -5.42 13.96 1.17
N ILE A 224 -5.60 12.83 1.82
CA ILE A 224 -6.72 11.94 1.52
C ILE A 224 -7.97 12.54 2.15
N ALA A 225 -8.80 13.18 1.33
CA ALA A 225 -10.10 13.66 1.74
C ALA A 225 -10.99 12.49 2.15
N GLY A 226 -11.22 12.31 3.46
CA GLY A 226 -12.11 11.27 3.99
C GLY A 226 -11.69 10.63 5.31
N THR A 227 -10.46 10.84 5.80
CA THR A 227 -9.98 10.29 7.09
C THR A 227 -9.98 11.34 8.21
N THR A 228 -10.98 12.24 8.22
CA THR A 228 -11.14 13.25 9.26
C THR A 228 -11.68 12.61 10.52
N ARG A 229 -10.83 11.98 11.35
CA ARG A 229 -11.17 11.86 12.79
C ARG A 229 -10.01 11.54 13.75
N ASP A 230 -8.85 11.08 13.30
CA ASP A 230 -7.75 10.81 14.24
C ASP A 230 -6.41 11.24 13.65
N ALA A 231 -5.64 12.05 14.40
CA ALA A 231 -4.25 12.49 14.22
C ALA A 231 -3.79 12.79 12.77
N LEU A 232 -3.32 14.00 12.55
CA LEU A 232 -2.65 14.42 11.30
C LEU A 232 -1.44 13.49 11.03
N HIS A 233 -1.64 12.49 10.19
CA HIS A 233 -0.55 11.66 9.68
C HIS A 233 -0.02 12.31 8.40
N GLU A 234 1.21 12.77 8.42
CA GLU A 234 1.91 13.21 7.22
C GLU A 234 2.61 12.00 6.60
N THR A 235 2.36 11.74 5.33
CA THR A 235 3.05 10.67 4.59
C THR A 235 4.18 11.28 3.78
N ILE A 236 5.38 10.80 4.00
CA ILE A 236 6.60 11.20 3.30
C ILE A 236 7.02 10.05 2.37
N ASN A 237 7.25 10.34 1.11
CA ASN A 237 7.73 9.35 0.14
C ASN A 237 9.24 9.53 -0.10
N LEU A 238 10.05 8.59 0.40
CA LEU A 238 11.49 8.53 0.17
C LEU A 238 11.79 7.51 -0.94
N HIS A 239 11.94 7.98 -2.18
CA HIS A 239 12.28 7.14 -3.35
C HIS A 239 11.44 5.85 -3.47
N GLY A 240 10.14 5.98 -3.27
CA GLY A 240 9.21 4.87 -3.35
C GLY A 240 8.93 4.14 -2.03
N ILE A 241 9.53 4.56 -0.92
CA ILE A 241 9.22 4.09 0.42
C ILE A 241 8.33 5.12 1.10
N SER A 242 7.12 4.75 1.47
CA SER A 242 6.19 5.63 2.19
C SER A 242 6.42 5.53 3.70
N LEU A 243 6.74 6.67 4.34
CA LEU A 243 6.82 6.81 5.79
C LEU A 243 5.58 7.55 6.29
N ASN A 244 4.79 6.91 7.12
CA ASN A 244 3.62 7.52 7.77
C ASN A 244 4.06 8.08 9.13
N MET A 245 4.24 9.38 9.20
CA MET A 245 4.73 10.06 10.40
C MET A 245 3.63 10.15 11.45
N ILE A 246 3.87 9.60 12.64
CA ILE A 246 2.94 9.64 13.76
C ILE A 246 3.25 10.87 14.60
N ASP A 247 2.21 11.67 14.91
CA ASP A 247 2.27 12.84 15.83
C ASP A 247 3.20 13.97 15.37
N THR A 248 3.04 14.44 14.14
CA THR A 248 3.76 15.62 13.64
C THR A 248 3.40 16.91 14.39
N ALA A 249 2.21 17.00 14.98
CA ALA A 249 1.76 18.16 15.76
C ALA A 249 2.66 18.44 16.99
N GLY A 250 3.12 17.40 17.68
CA GLY A 250 4.05 17.53 18.81
C GLY A 250 5.47 18.00 18.41
N ILE A 251 5.81 17.94 17.11
CA ILE A 251 7.11 18.38 16.57
C ILE A 251 7.06 19.85 16.16
N HIS A 252 5.88 20.39 15.82
CA HIS A 252 5.68 21.79 15.39
C HIS A 252 5.41 22.77 16.53
N GLU A 253 4.93 22.31 17.69
CA GLU A 253 4.69 23.17 18.85
C GLU A 253 5.99 23.44 19.61
N THR A 254 6.53 24.64 19.42
CA THR A 254 7.66 25.19 20.15
C THR A 254 7.20 25.86 21.44
N GLN A 255 7.86 25.51 22.55
CA GLN A 255 8.01 26.20 23.83
C GLN A 255 7.11 25.80 25.02
N ASP A 256 7.80 25.30 26.04
CA ASP A 256 7.64 25.52 27.51
C ASP A 256 6.56 24.80 28.34
N VAL A 257 5.61 24.05 27.80
CA VAL A 257 4.60 23.39 28.68
C VAL A 257 4.51 21.85 28.49
N VAL A 258 5.33 21.24 27.61
CA VAL A 258 5.09 19.89 27.10
C VAL A 258 6.08 18.81 27.58
N GLU A 259 7.07 19.13 28.42
CA GLU A 259 8.17 18.18 28.75
C GLU A 259 7.72 16.87 29.39
N LYS A 260 6.71 16.86 30.26
CA LYS A 260 6.20 15.61 30.89
C LYS A 260 5.17 14.88 30.01
N ILE A 261 4.40 15.61 29.23
CA ILE A 261 3.39 15.02 28.32
C ILE A 261 4.07 14.34 27.11
N GLY A 262 5.25 14.84 26.70
CA GLY A 262 6.01 14.31 25.57
C GLY A 262 6.51 12.87 25.75
N VAL A 263 7.00 12.50 26.94
CA VAL A 263 7.54 11.14 27.18
C VAL A 263 6.43 10.09 27.23
N GLU A 264 5.28 10.39 27.82
CA GLU A 264 4.15 9.45 27.86
C GLU A 264 3.51 9.26 26.48
N ARG A 265 3.40 10.33 25.67
CA ARG A 265 2.96 10.25 24.28
C ARG A 265 3.95 9.49 23.44
N ALA A 266 5.25 9.77 23.56
CA ALA A 266 6.31 9.05 22.86
C ALA A 266 6.26 7.54 23.15
N LYS A 267 5.99 7.13 24.39
CA LYS A 267 5.77 5.72 24.76
C LYS A 267 4.59 5.10 24.01
N LYS A 268 3.45 5.79 23.98
CA LYS A 268 2.26 5.30 23.29
C LYS A 268 2.54 5.10 21.79
N TYR A 269 3.09 6.11 21.15
CA TYR A 269 3.35 6.07 19.71
C TYR A 269 4.49 5.09 19.32
N ALA A 270 5.51 4.95 20.18
CA ALA A 270 6.56 3.95 19.98
C ALA A 270 6.02 2.50 19.99
N VAL A 271 4.95 2.23 20.75
CA VAL A 271 4.30 0.91 20.75
C VAL A 271 3.61 0.65 19.40
N GLU A 272 2.95 1.64 18.82
CA GLU A 272 2.17 1.55 17.58
C GLU A 272 3.06 1.63 16.33
N ALA A 273 4.24 2.25 16.42
CA ALA A 273 5.14 2.45 15.30
C ALA A 273 5.84 1.15 14.83
N ASP A 274 5.99 1.01 13.51
CA ASP A 274 6.83 -0.02 12.88
C ASP A 274 8.32 0.34 12.96
N MET A 275 8.64 1.65 12.99
CA MET A 275 10.01 2.20 13.07
C MET A 275 10.10 3.39 14.02
N ILE A 276 11.21 3.48 14.74
CA ILE A 276 11.54 4.62 15.59
C ILE A 276 12.77 5.34 15.03
N LEU A 277 12.65 6.65 14.76
CA LEU A 277 13.76 7.52 14.46
C LEU A 277 14.13 8.27 15.75
N TYR A 278 15.24 7.90 16.39
CA TYR A 278 15.72 8.55 17.59
C TYR A 278 16.80 9.57 17.25
N VAL A 279 16.50 10.86 17.44
CA VAL A 279 17.41 11.97 17.15
C VAL A 279 18.17 12.34 18.42
N VAL A 280 19.49 12.22 18.37
CA VAL A 280 20.43 12.53 19.46
C VAL A 280 21.31 13.71 19.06
N ASP A 281 21.46 14.69 19.95
CA ASP A 281 22.43 15.79 19.78
C ASP A 281 23.84 15.28 20.11
N ALA A 282 24.67 15.06 19.07
CA ALA A 282 26.01 14.51 19.22
C ALA A 282 26.97 15.44 20.00
N SER A 283 26.65 16.73 20.11
CA SER A 283 27.45 17.71 20.86
C SER A 283 27.21 17.72 22.37
N GLY A 284 26.12 17.04 22.80
CA GLY A 284 25.71 16.96 24.22
C GLY A 284 26.33 15.78 24.97
N GLU A 285 25.71 15.42 26.09
CA GLU A 285 25.99 14.22 26.88
C GLU A 285 24.71 13.42 27.06
N LEU A 286 24.82 12.08 27.14
CA LEU A 286 23.67 11.21 27.44
C LEU A 286 23.28 11.37 28.91
N ASP A 287 22.00 11.67 29.14
CA ASP A 287 21.41 11.80 30.45
C ASP A 287 20.33 10.77 30.77
N GLU A 288 19.55 10.99 31.81
CA GLU A 288 18.48 10.06 32.22
C GLU A 288 17.31 10.06 31.23
N ASP A 289 17.03 11.18 30.56
CA ASP A 289 15.99 11.25 29.52
C ASP A 289 16.36 10.44 28.29
N ASP A 290 17.63 10.47 27.89
CA ASP A 290 18.12 9.60 26.81
C ASP A 290 17.99 8.12 27.17
N ARG A 291 18.27 7.72 28.41
CA ARG A 291 18.09 6.34 28.88
C ARG A 291 16.62 5.91 28.83
N ASN A 292 15.70 6.81 29.18
CA ASN A 292 14.27 6.56 29.08
C ASN A 292 13.84 6.36 27.63
N ILE A 293 14.33 7.18 26.70
CA ILE A 293 14.05 7.04 25.27
C ILE A 293 14.66 5.74 24.72
N ILE A 294 15.92 5.43 25.08
CA ILE A 294 16.58 4.19 24.68
C ILE A 294 15.76 2.96 25.10
N SER A 295 15.16 2.99 26.29
CA SER A 295 14.31 1.85 26.74
C SER A 295 13.12 1.57 25.86
N LEU A 296 12.64 2.54 25.06
CA LEU A 296 11.54 2.37 24.12
C LEU A 296 11.93 1.61 22.84
N LEU A 297 13.24 1.49 22.59
CA LEU A 297 13.76 0.81 21.40
C LEU A 297 13.80 -0.71 21.57
N GLU A 298 13.55 -1.25 22.76
CA GLU A 298 13.61 -2.70 23.02
C GLU A 298 12.64 -3.46 22.10
N GLY A 299 13.20 -4.36 21.29
CA GLY A 299 12.41 -5.19 20.36
C GLY A 299 11.78 -4.44 19.18
N LYS A 300 12.17 -3.18 18.93
CA LYS A 300 11.70 -2.37 17.80
C LYS A 300 12.78 -2.22 16.74
N LYS A 301 12.38 -2.01 15.49
CA LYS A 301 13.27 -1.50 14.46
C LYS A 301 13.49 -0.01 14.72
N ALA A 302 14.74 0.39 14.91
CA ALA A 302 15.07 1.77 15.24
C ALA A 302 16.32 2.26 14.50
N ILE A 303 16.32 3.53 14.13
CA ILE A 303 17.49 4.22 13.60
C ILE A 303 17.80 5.37 14.53
N ILE A 304 19.01 5.38 15.08
CA ILE A 304 19.51 6.44 15.93
C ILE A 304 20.32 7.40 15.05
N LEU A 305 19.89 8.65 15.02
CA LEU A 305 20.51 9.70 14.24
C LEU A 305 21.36 10.58 15.15
N LEU A 306 22.69 10.45 15.06
CA LEU A 306 23.64 11.35 15.70
C LEU A 306 23.66 12.67 14.94
N ASN A 307 22.77 13.57 15.33
CA ASN A 307 22.58 14.86 14.67
C ASN A 307 23.57 15.90 15.16
N LYS A 308 23.70 16.99 14.40
CA LYS A 308 24.68 18.06 14.59
C LYS A 308 26.13 17.55 14.47
N SER A 309 26.35 16.61 13.57
CA SER A 309 27.68 16.04 13.31
C SER A 309 28.70 17.04 12.77
N ASP A 310 28.25 18.24 12.41
CA ASP A 310 29.04 19.43 12.03
C ASP A 310 29.71 20.15 13.24
N LEU A 311 29.26 19.85 14.46
CA LEU A 311 29.84 20.38 15.69
C LEU A 311 30.86 19.41 16.31
N GLU A 312 31.55 19.86 17.37
CA GLU A 312 32.44 18.98 18.14
C GLU A 312 31.63 17.88 18.83
N ASN A 313 31.79 16.63 18.37
CA ASN A 313 31.01 15.50 18.84
C ASN A 313 31.56 14.95 20.15
N LYS A 314 30.76 14.97 21.22
CA LYS A 314 31.04 14.32 22.50
C LYS A 314 30.51 12.89 22.54
N ILE A 315 29.39 12.63 21.83
CA ILE A 315 28.81 11.29 21.71
C ILE A 315 29.32 10.65 20.42
N THR A 316 30.13 9.61 20.57
CA THR A 316 30.59 8.75 19.47
C THR A 316 29.67 7.56 19.30
N GLU A 317 29.72 6.90 18.13
CA GLU A 317 28.96 5.69 17.88
C GLU A 317 29.28 4.59 18.90
N ASP A 318 30.56 4.38 19.22
CA ASP A 318 31.00 3.37 20.20
C ASP A 318 30.46 3.67 21.60
N TYR A 319 30.49 4.94 22.02
CA TYR A 319 29.96 5.37 23.31
C TYR A 319 28.44 5.13 23.39
N LEU A 320 27.72 5.38 22.29
CA LEU A 320 26.29 5.14 22.23
C LEU A 320 25.99 3.63 22.23
N ARG A 321 26.76 2.80 21.52
CA ARG A 321 26.61 1.33 21.53
C ARG A 321 26.78 0.75 22.94
N GLU A 322 27.79 1.18 23.69
CA GLU A 322 27.96 0.79 25.08
C GLU A 322 26.76 1.23 25.96
N GLY A 323 26.19 2.41 25.67
CA GLY A 323 24.98 2.88 26.33
C GLY A 323 23.75 2.03 26.05
N LEU A 324 23.57 1.61 24.80
CA LEU A 324 22.48 0.74 24.37
C LEU A 324 22.58 -0.65 25.03
N GLU A 325 23.75 -1.27 25.03
CA GLU A 325 23.98 -2.60 25.63
C GLU A 325 23.74 -2.62 27.15
N LYS A 326 23.87 -1.48 27.83
CA LYS A 326 23.58 -1.37 29.26
C LYS A 326 22.08 -1.31 29.57
N VAL A 327 21.26 -0.87 28.62
CA VAL A 327 19.82 -0.63 28.79
C VAL A 327 18.98 -1.71 28.09
N LEU A 328 19.40 -2.17 26.92
CA LEU A 328 18.66 -3.08 26.07
C LEU A 328 19.23 -4.50 26.13
N LYS A 329 18.35 -5.49 26.05
CA LYS A 329 18.74 -6.91 25.99
C LYS A 329 19.06 -7.38 24.55
N ASN A 330 18.46 -6.71 23.56
CA ASN A 330 18.67 -7.00 22.13
C ASN A 330 18.79 -5.69 21.35
N THR A 331 19.87 -5.54 20.59
CA THR A 331 20.17 -4.36 19.75
C THR A 331 20.16 -4.70 18.25
N GLU A 332 19.76 -5.92 17.84
CA GLU A 332 19.88 -6.42 16.46
C GLU A 332 19.09 -5.54 15.45
N GLY A 333 17.91 -5.04 15.84
CA GLY A 333 17.05 -4.17 15.03
C GLY A 333 17.46 -2.70 15.02
N ILE A 334 18.60 -2.30 15.62
CA ILE A 334 19.00 -0.91 15.77
C ILE A 334 20.16 -0.58 14.83
N ARG A 335 20.07 0.58 14.17
CA ARG A 335 21.15 1.16 13.34
C ARG A 335 21.49 2.54 13.88
N ILE A 336 22.74 2.94 13.72
CA ILE A 336 23.24 4.26 14.13
C ILE A 336 23.81 4.95 12.91
N LEU A 337 23.35 6.18 12.64
CA LEU A 337 23.79 6.99 11.51
C LEU A 337 24.22 8.37 12.01
N ARG A 338 25.10 9.01 11.26
CA ARG A 338 25.50 10.40 11.49
C ARG A 338 24.71 11.30 10.54
N THR A 339 24.13 12.38 11.08
CA THR A 339 23.36 13.33 10.29
C THR A 339 23.74 14.77 10.64
N SER A 340 23.58 15.66 9.66
CA SER A 340 23.59 17.09 9.88
C SER A 340 22.40 17.71 9.19
N THR A 341 21.51 18.33 9.95
CA THR A 341 20.29 18.97 9.44
C THR A 341 20.48 20.44 9.05
N ILE A 342 21.72 20.94 8.96
CA ILE A 342 21.99 22.34 8.61
C ILE A 342 21.93 22.56 7.11
N ASP A 343 22.49 21.65 6.30
CA ASP A 343 22.49 21.74 4.84
C ASP A 343 22.02 20.44 4.22
N PRO A 344 20.75 20.38 3.79
CA PRO A 344 20.16 19.20 3.15
C PRO A 344 20.87 18.78 1.87
N SER A 345 21.49 19.72 1.16
CA SER A 345 22.14 19.50 -0.15
C SER A 345 23.58 19.01 -0.03
N SER A 346 24.15 18.96 1.19
CA SER A 346 25.51 18.47 1.38
C SER A 346 25.56 16.94 1.33
N GLU A 347 26.61 16.39 0.70
CA GLU A 347 26.91 14.95 0.71
C GLU A 347 27.00 14.37 2.16
N ASN A 348 27.19 15.24 3.15
CA ASN A 348 27.29 14.88 4.56
C ASN A 348 25.96 14.98 5.33
N SER A 349 24.83 15.20 4.66
CA SER A 349 23.52 15.28 5.33
C SER A 349 23.11 13.97 6.00
N GLY A 350 23.61 12.83 5.52
CA GLY A 350 23.27 11.48 5.98
C GLY A 350 21.90 10.97 5.48
N MET A 351 21.23 11.72 4.58
CA MET A 351 19.89 11.36 4.10
C MET A 351 19.89 10.17 3.16
N GLU A 352 20.86 10.07 2.25
CA GLU A 352 21.00 8.90 1.37
C GLU A 352 21.27 7.62 2.18
N GLU A 353 22.12 7.73 3.23
CA GLU A 353 22.44 6.61 4.12
C GLU A 353 21.21 6.22 4.95
N LEU A 354 20.39 7.19 5.38
CA LEU A 354 19.12 6.94 6.07
C LEU A 354 18.16 6.17 5.18
N GLU A 355 17.98 6.59 3.93
CA GLU A 355 17.12 5.92 2.96
C GLU A 355 17.57 4.48 2.69
N GLU A 356 18.87 4.29 2.41
CA GLU A 356 19.44 2.97 2.17
C GLU A 356 19.30 2.06 3.39
N THR A 357 19.48 2.62 4.60
CA THR A 357 19.31 1.88 5.85
C THR A 357 17.85 1.45 6.04
N ILE A 358 16.88 2.32 5.80
CA ILE A 358 15.45 1.98 5.87
C ILE A 358 15.14 0.87 4.85
N ARG A 359 15.63 1.02 3.62
CA ARG A 359 15.45 0.02 2.56
C ARG A 359 15.99 -1.34 2.98
N ASN A 360 17.19 -1.40 3.52
CA ASN A 360 17.81 -2.65 3.96
C ASN A 360 17.09 -3.25 5.17
N MET A 361 16.61 -2.43 6.13
CA MET A 361 15.90 -2.92 7.31
C MET A 361 14.53 -3.52 7.02
N PHE A 362 13.84 -3.04 5.99
CA PHE A 362 12.46 -3.42 5.72
C PHE A 362 12.26 -4.21 4.42
N PHE A 363 13.19 -4.10 3.46
CA PHE A 363 13.01 -4.62 2.09
C PHE A 363 14.19 -5.47 1.60
N GLU A 364 15.12 -5.92 2.49
CA GLU A 364 16.21 -6.81 2.11
C GLU A 364 15.68 -8.13 1.50
N GLY A 365 15.97 -8.34 0.23
CA GLY A 365 15.65 -9.56 -0.52
C GLY A 365 14.67 -9.41 -1.68
N GLU A 366 13.77 -8.42 -1.70
CA GLU A 366 12.74 -8.28 -2.74
C GLU A 366 13.09 -7.31 -3.86
N LEU A 367 13.90 -6.28 -3.58
CA LEU A 367 14.25 -5.26 -4.58
C LEU A 367 15.27 -5.73 -5.62
N LYS A 368 15.94 -6.87 -5.41
CA LYS A 368 16.88 -7.47 -6.38
C LYS A 368 16.19 -8.29 -7.48
N HIS A 369 14.91 -8.65 -7.33
CA HIS A 369 14.20 -9.50 -8.29
C HIS A 369 13.34 -8.77 -9.32
N ASN A 370 13.17 -7.45 -9.21
CA ASN A 370 12.34 -6.68 -10.16
C ASN A 370 13.14 -6.03 -11.31
N ASN A 371 14.45 -6.26 -11.41
CA ASN A 371 15.31 -5.76 -12.50
C ASN A 371 15.79 -6.87 -13.45
N GLU A 372 15.19 -8.07 -13.44
CA GLU A 372 15.40 -9.12 -14.42
C GLU A 372 14.11 -9.47 -15.18
#